data_25c2d83e8706717a163cf0fd9c74cc0d
#
_entry.id   25c2d83e8706717a163cf0fd9c74cc0d
#
_cell.length_a   1.000
_cell.length_b   1.000
_cell.length_c   1.000
_cell.angle_alpha   90.00
_cell.angle_beta   90.00
_cell.angle_gamma   90.00
#
_symmetry.space_group_name_H-M   'P 1'
#
loop_
_entity.id
_entity.type
_entity.pdbx_description
1 polymer ?
#
loop_
_entity_poly.entity_id
_entity_poly.type
_entity_poly.pdbx_seq_one_letter_code
_entity_poly.pdbx_strand_id
1 'polypeptide(L)'
;MYKRQILYDETPLHKKNFIELSESGQFDSTIFHRVIENFMIQGGDINLINDEDVIDYTIPAEFNNSLFHKKGEIAAARMGDNVNPKKESSGCQFYIVQGKVYTEDELTLDINALYGGVRRLLEEEEYADTRQKFIEAQNDPQETQKLAISLSSVIEDKYGIKIRKDLSADIVSAYTSVGGVPHLDGGYTVFGRIVEGLEVIDKIAAVKTGPGDKPVEDIPMTFKVKKINKDKITKDYGYTYPE
;
A
#
# COMPACT_ATOMS: atom_id res chain seq x y z
N MET A 1 -2.37 -5.05 -23.14
CA MET A 1 -1.22 -4.91 -22.23
C MET A 1 -1.05 -6.20 -21.45
N TYR A 2 0.17 -6.59 -21.11
CA TYR A 2 0.48 -7.88 -20.49
C TYR A 2 1.29 -7.66 -19.22
N LYS A 3 0.94 -8.37 -18.14
CA LYS A 3 1.71 -8.45 -16.91
C LYS A 3 1.78 -9.88 -16.41
N ARG A 4 2.85 -10.23 -15.73
CA ARG A 4 3.03 -11.52 -15.06
C ARG A 4 3.13 -11.32 -13.56
N GLN A 5 2.49 -12.19 -12.81
CA GLN A 5 2.47 -12.16 -11.34
C GLN A 5 2.82 -13.52 -10.75
N ILE A 6 3.33 -13.50 -9.55
CA ILE A 6 3.48 -14.68 -8.68
C ILE A 6 2.61 -14.50 -7.44
N LEU A 7 2.19 -15.62 -6.85
CA LEU A 7 1.40 -15.66 -5.63
C LEU A 7 2.22 -16.27 -4.51
N TYR A 8 2.06 -15.74 -3.30
CA TYR A 8 2.84 -16.07 -2.13
C TYR A 8 2.33 -17.33 -1.43
N ASP A 9 3.25 -18.18 -0.96
CA ASP A 9 2.90 -19.38 -0.17
C ASP A 9 2.54 -19.00 1.28
N GLU A 10 2.96 -17.82 1.74
CA GLU A 10 2.69 -17.27 3.08
C GLU A 10 1.21 -16.90 3.29
N THR A 11 0.42 -16.83 2.22
CA THR A 11 -1.01 -16.49 2.25
C THR A 11 -1.81 -17.52 1.47
N PRO A 12 -1.84 -18.79 1.97
CA PRO A 12 -2.35 -19.94 1.21
C PRO A 12 -3.85 -19.85 0.89
N LEU A 13 -4.67 -19.26 1.77
CA LEU A 13 -6.11 -19.14 1.51
C LEU A 13 -6.39 -18.18 0.36
N HIS A 14 -5.77 -17.00 0.37
CA HIS A 14 -5.90 -16.01 -0.72
C HIS A 14 -5.32 -16.53 -2.03
N LYS A 15 -4.14 -17.17 -1.97
CA LYS A 15 -3.53 -17.81 -3.12
C LYS A 15 -4.44 -18.86 -3.74
N LYS A 16 -4.99 -19.77 -2.94
CA LYS A 16 -5.89 -20.84 -3.40
C LYS A 16 -7.12 -20.23 -4.08
N ASN A 17 -7.80 -19.32 -3.40
CA ASN A 17 -9.00 -18.68 -3.90
C ASN A 17 -8.75 -17.95 -5.23
N PHE A 18 -7.67 -17.17 -5.31
CA PHE A 18 -7.34 -16.44 -6.53
C PHE A 18 -7.03 -17.37 -7.72
N ILE A 19 -6.36 -18.50 -7.47
CA ILE A 19 -6.10 -19.52 -8.50
C ILE A 19 -7.42 -20.16 -8.98
N GLU A 20 -8.29 -20.57 -8.06
CA GLU A 20 -9.57 -21.22 -8.39
C GLU A 20 -10.47 -20.32 -9.25
N LEU A 21 -10.62 -19.04 -8.87
CA LEU A 21 -11.37 -18.06 -9.64
C LEU A 21 -10.73 -17.75 -11.02
N SER A 22 -9.39 -17.78 -11.08
CA SER A 22 -8.68 -17.57 -12.36
C SER A 22 -8.77 -18.79 -13.28
N GLU A 23 -8.67 -20.02 -12.75
CA GLU A 23 -8.75 -21.27 -13.52
C GLU A 23 -10.18 -21.54 -14.01
N SER A 24 -11.20 -21.16 -13.23
CA SER A 24 -12.61 -21.26 -13.64
C SER A 24 -13.05 -20.20 -14.65
N GLY A 25 -12.19 -19.19 -14.92
CA GLY A 25 -12.51 -18.09 -15.82
C GLY A 25 -13.44 -17.04 -15.24
N GLN A 26 -13.78 -17.10 -13.95
CA GLN A 26 -14.73 -16.13 -13.33
C GLN A 26 -14.18 -14.70 -13.30
N PHE A 27 -12.85 -14.52 -13.31
CA PHE A 27 -12.25 -13.19 -13.44
C PHE A 27 -12.23 -12.66 -14.88
N ASP A 28 -12.49 -13.48 -15.89
CA ASP A 28 -12.44 -13.04 -17.28
C ASP A 28 -13.56 -12.02 -17.55
N SER A 29 -13.18 -10.93 -18.19
CA SER A 29 -14.03 -9.76 -18.46
C SER A 29 -14.39 -8.90 -17.24
N THR A 30 -13.93 -9.23 -16.03
CA THR A 30 -13.96 -8.25 -14.93
C THR A 30 -13.10 -7.05 -15.27
N ILE A 31 -13.42 -5.89 -14.68
CA ILE A 31 -12.76 -4.62 -14.99
C ILE A 31 -11.99 -4.09 -13.78
N PHE A 32 -11.05 -3.17 -14.02
CA PHE A 32 -10.59 -2.27 -12.98
C PHE A 32 -11.67 -1.22 -12.74
N HIS A 33 -12.48 -1.43 -11.71
CA HIS A 33 -13.66 -0.60 -11.42
C HIS A 33 -13.35 0.62 -10.53
N ARG A 34 -12.15 0.67 -9.93
CA ARG A 34 -11.67 1.81 -9.14
C ARG A 34 -10.18 2.01 -9.33
N VAL A 35 -9.79 3.21 -9.71
CA VAL A 35 -8.40 3.56 -10.03
C VAL A 35 -8.06 4.90 -9.41
N ILE A 36 -7.02 4.92 -8.56
CA ILE A 36 -6.52 6.15 -7.93
C ILE A 36 -5.02 6.24 -8.17
N GLU A 37 -4.61 7.28 -8.88
CA GLU A 37 -3.20 7.58 -9.14
C GLU A 37 -2.44 7.83 -7.83
N ASN A 38 -1.19 7.35 -7.76
CA ASN A 38 -0.34 7.35 -6.56
C ASN A 38 -0.87 6.50 -5.40
N PHE A 39 -1.84 5.63 -5.68
CA PHE A 39 -2.42 4.73 -4.68
C PHE A 39 -2.52 3.29 -5.21
N MET A 40 -3.59 2.94 -5.93
CA MET A 40 -3.82 1.57 -6.38
C MET A 40 -4.76 1.48 -7.59
N ILE A 41 -4.76 0.33 -8.24
CA ILE A 41 -5.78 -0.06 -9.22
C ILE A 41 -6.54 -1.28 -8.68
N GLN A 42 -7.84 -1.16 -8.48
CA GLN A 42 -8.71 -2.19 -7.89
C GLN A 42 -9.65 -2.79 -8.92
N GLY A 43 -9.78 -4.10 -8.90
CA GLY A 43 -10.62 -4.86 -9.84
C GLY A 43 -11.02 -6.23 -9.30
N GLY A 44 -11.45 -7.11 -10.18
CA GLY A 44 -11.82 -8.48 -9.87
C GLY A 44 -13.21 -8.61 -9.22
N ASP A 45 -14.05 -7.59 -9.29
CA ASP A 45 -15.42 -7.68 -8.79
C ASP A 45 -16.28 -8.46 -9.79
N ILE A 46 -16.42 -9.76 -9.53
CA ILE A 46 -17.20 -10.71 -10.32
C ILE A 46 -18.68 -10.34 -10.28
N ASN A 47 -19.15 -9.82 -9.14
CA ASN A 47 -20.55 -9.47 -8.94
C ASN A 47 -21.03 -8.30 -9.82
N LEU A 48 -20.09 -7.54 -10.43
CA LEU A 48 -20.45 -6.50 -11.41
C LEU A 48 -20.79 -7.04 -12.80
N ILE A 49 -20.42 -8.29 -13.09
CA ILE A 49 -20.60 -8.88 -14.43
C ILE A 49 -21.41 -10.17 -14.42
N ASN A 50 -21.67 -10.74 -13.25
CA ASN A 50 -22.40 -12.01 -13.11
C ASN A 50 -23.39 -11.93 -11.94
N ASP A 51 -24.66 -11.89 -12.24
CA ASP A 51 -25.75 -11.84 -11.25
C ASP A 51 -26.18 -13.25 -10.80
N GLU A 52 -25.77 -14.32 -11.49
CA GLU A 52 -26.20 -15.70 -11.21
C GLU A 52 -25.29 -16.38 -10.16
N ASP A 53 -23.96 -16.12 -10.24
CA ASP A 53 -22.96 -16.72 -9.34
C ASP A 53 -22.30 -15.66 -8.47
N VAL A 54 -23.07 -15.08 -7.55
CA VAL A 54 -22.59 -14.02 -6.66
C VAL A 54 -21.56 -14.54 -5.68
N ILE A 55 -20.40 -13.90 -5.62
CA ILE A 55 -19.37 -14.14 -4.62
C ILE A 55 -19.65 -13.29 -3.38
N ASP A 56 -20.22 -13.89 -2.34
CA ASP A 56 -20.61 -13.24 -1.09
C ASP A 56 -19.79 -13.68 0.15
N TYR A 57 -18.89 -14.67 -0.04
CA TYR A 57 -18.04 -15.14 1.04
C TYR A 57 -16.83 -14.21 1.26
N THR A 58 -16.28 -14.30 2.47
CA THR A 58 -15.05 -13.63 2.85
C THR A 58 -13.92 -14.62 3.13
N ILE A 59 -12.68 -14.15 3.07
CA ILE A 59 -11.49 -14.91 3.37
C ILE A 59 -10.87 -14.37 4.65
N PRO A 60 -10.59 -15.21 5.66
CA PRO A 60 -9.88 -14.79 6.87
C PRO A 60 -8.58 -14.05 6.53
N ALA A 61 -8.27 -13.01 7.29
CA ALA A 61 -7.05 -12.25 7.08
C ALA A 61 -5.80 -13.11 7.28
N GLU A 62 -4.82 -12.97 6.38
CA GLU A 62 -3.52 -13.64 6.44
C GLU A 62 -2.41 -12.57 6.45
N PHE A 63 -2.39 -11.74 7.52
CA PHE A 63 -1.37 -10.69 7.64
C PHE A 63 0.00 -11.27 7.91
N ASN A 64 0.99 -10.77 7.18
CA ASN A 64 2.39 -11.16 7.33
C ASN A 64 3.27 -9.89 7.26
N ASN A 65 4.05 -9.65 8.31
CA ASN A 65 4.88 -8.45 8.44
C ASN A 65 6.01 -8.35 7.39
N SER A 66 6.36 -9.45 6.74
CA SER A 66 7.33 -9.44 5.63
C SER A 66 6.71 -9.10 4.28
N LEU A 67 5.37 -9.10 4.20
CA LEU A 67 4.60 -8.77 3.00
C LEU A 67 3.92 -7.41 3.21
N PHE A 68 4.50 -6.37 2.65
CA PHE A 68 4.02 -5.00 2.80
C PHE A 68 3.72 -4.35 1.44
N HIS A 69 2.94 -3.28 1.41
CA HIS A 69 2.31 -2.70 0.21
C HIS A 69 3.28 -1.87 -0.64
N LYS A 70 4.41 -2.43 -1.07
CA LYS A 70 5.27 -1.77 -2.07
C LYS A 70 4.67 -1.85 -3.46
N LYS A 71 5.13 -1.00 -4.38
CA LYS A 71 4.66 -0.96 -5.77
C LYS A 71 4.71 -2.34 -6.42
N GLY A 72 3.61 -2.72 -7.06
CA GLY A 72 3.45 -4.00 -7.75
C GLY A 72 2.90 -5.14 -6.88
N GLU A 73 2.79 -4.96 -5.56
CA GLU A 73 2.15 -5.97 -4.70
C GLU A 73 0.65 -6.07 -5.00
N ILE A 74 0.11 -7.29 -4.85
CA ILE A 74 -1.30 -7.62 -5.03
C ILE A 74 -1.89 -7.92 -3.66
N ALA A 75 -2.94 -7.21 -3.30
CA ALA A 75 -3.59 -7.37 -2.01
C ALA A 75 -5.11 -7.49 -2.17
N ALA A 76 -5.74 -8.14 -1.20
CA ALA A 76 -7.18 -8.34 -1.20
C ALA A 76 -7.92 -7.11 -0.68
N ALA A 77 -8.96 -6.70 -1.38
CA ALA A 77 -9.86 -5.65 -0.91
C ALA A 77 -10.73 -6.16 0.23
N ARG A 78 -11.23 -5.26 1.08
CA ARG A 78 -12.15 -5.58 2.17
C ARG A 78 -13.00 -4.39 2.58
N MET A 79 -14.06 -4.65 3.32
CA MET A 79 -14.86 -3.63 3.97
C MET A 79 -14.11 -2.98 5.13
N GLY A 80 -14.48 -1.74 5.47
CA GLY A 80 -13.88 -0.98 6.57
C GLY A 80 -14.11 -1.61 7.95
N ASP A 81 -13.24 -1.30 8.92
CA ASP A 81 -13.19 -1.93 10.25
C ASP A 81 -14.52 -1.78 11.05
N ASN A 82 -15.29 -0.74 10.79
CA ASN A 82 -16.58 -0.49 11.46
C ASN A 82 -17.67 -1.53 11.11
N VAL A 83 -17.59 -2.14 9.93
CA VAL A 83 -18.53 -3.20 9.47
C VAL A 83 -17.85 -4.56 9.37
N ASN A 84 -16.54 -4.60 9.39
CA ASN A 84 -15.71 -5.80 9.26
C ASN A 84 -14.55 -5.79 10.29
N PRO A 85 -14.86 -5.92 11.58
CA PRO A 85 -13.84 -5.85 12.64
C PRO A 85 -12.84 -7.01 12.60
N LYS A 86 -13.18 -8.13 11.96
CA LYS A 86 -12.28 -9.27 11.74
C LYS A 86 -11.30 -9.04 10.59
N LYS A 87 -11.47 -7.94 9.81
CA LYS A 87 -10.65 -7.60 8.65
C LYS A 87 -10.59 -8.70 7.58
N GLU A 88 -11.65 -9.49 7.46
CA GLU A 88 -11.76 -10.52 6.43
C GLU A 88 -11.77 -9.90 5.03
N SER A 89 -11.12 -10.53 4.09
CA SER A 89 -11.03 -10.04 2.71
C SER A 89 -12.26 -10.42 1.89
N SER A 90 -12.58 -9.61 0.87
CA SER A 90 -13.54 -9.99 -0.17
C SER A 90 -13.12 -11.27 -0.87
N GLY A 91 -14.06 -12.14 -1.20
CA GLY A 91 -13.82 -13.38 -1.92
C GLY A 91 -13.30 -13.17 -3.37
N CYS A 92 -13.55 -12.00 -3.99
CA CYS A 92 -13.16 -11.79 -5.39
C CYS A 92 -12.41 -10.48 -5.65
N GLN A 93 -12.60 -9.41 -4.85
CA GLN A 93 -11.98 -8.13 -5.15
C GLN A 93 -10.54 -8.06 -4.67
N PHE A 94 -9.67 -7.57 -5.53
CA PHE A 94 -8.26 -7.32 -5.23
C PHE A 94 -7.81 -5.96 -5.77
N TYR A 95 -6.66 -5.51 -5.31
CA TYR A 95 -6.01 -4.33 -5.87
C TYR A 95 -4.51 -4.58 -6.08
N ILE A 96 -3.94 -3.82 -7.00
CA ILE A 96 -2.52 -3.82 -7.28
C ILE A 96 -1.99 -2.45 -6.88
N VAL A 97 -0.96 -2.44 -6.04
CA VAL A 97 -0.36 -1.22 -5.52
C VAL A 97 0.39 -0.49 -6.62
N GLN A 98 0.07 0.79 -6.84
CA GLN A 98 0.92 1.72 -7.56
C GLN A 98 1.78 2.49 -6.58
N GLY A 99 1.16 3.22 -5.67
CA GLY A 99 1.80 4.01 -4.64
C GLY A 99 2.65 5.17 -5.16
N LYS A 100 3.33 5.84 -4.24
CA LYS A 100 4.34 6.87 -4.52
C LYS A 100 5.65 6.52 -3.83
N VAL A 101 6.75 7.13 -4.28
CA VAL A 101 8.03 7.08 -3.57
C VAL A 101 7.99 8.07 -2.42
N TYR A 102 8.51 7.68 -1.27
CA TYR A 102 8.58 8.48 -0.05
C TYR A 102 10.00 8.91 0.25
N THR A 103 10.17 10.01 0.95
CA THR A 103 11.41 10.29 1.67
C THR A 103 11.43 9.49 2.98
N GLU A 104 12.61 9.30 3.57
CA GLU A 104 12.72 8.64 4.87
C GLU A 104 11.96 9.38 5.97
N ASP A 105 12.00 10.72 5.94
CA ASP A 105 11.26 11.54 6.89
C ASP A 105 9.74 11.37 6.75
N GLU A 106 9.19 11.34 5.52
CA GLU A 106 7.76 11.06 5.31
C GLU A 106 7.32 9.71 5.88
N LEU A 107 8.20 8.71 5.88
CA LEU A 107 7.90 7.37 6.39
C LEU A 107 8.02 7.28 7.91
N THR A 108 9.08 7.86 8.46
CA THR A 108 9.47 7.60 9.84
C THR A 108 8.94 8.63 10.82
N LEU A 109 8.72 9.89 10.40
CA LEU A 109 8.27 10.94 11.31
C LEU A 109 6.81 10.72 11.77
N ASP A 110 6.60 10.78 13.08
CA ASP A 110 5.30 11.03 13.66
C ASP A 110 5.07 12.54 13.73
N ILE A 111 4.38 13.05 12.74
CA ILE A 111 4.13 14.49 12.57
C ILE A 111 3.37 15.07 13.77
N ASN A 112 2.44 14.33 14.36
CA ASN A 112 1.69 14.79 15.54
C ASN A 112 2.59 14.89 16.77
N ALA A 113 3.42 13.88 17.00
CA ALA A 113 4.40 13.88 18.07
C ALA A 113 5.43 15.03 17.92
N LEU A 114 5.94 15.21 16.67
CA LEU A 114 6.88 16.27 16.34
C LEU A 114 6.31 17.66 16.65
N TYR A 115 5.17 18.01 16.06
CA TYR A 115 4.58 19.33 16.28
C TYR A 115 4.03 19.53 17.70
N GLY A 116 3.60 18.46 18.36
CA GLY A 116 3.27 18.49 19.79
C GLY A 116 4.49 18.83 20.65
N GLY A 117 5.62 18.20 20.37
CA GLY A 117 6.91 18.49 21.02
C GLY A 117 7.43 19.90 20.72
N VAL A 118 7.37 20.33 19.46
CA VAL A 118 7.75 21.70 19.07
C VAL A 118 6.92 22.73 19.82
N ARG A 119 5.59 22.59 19.87
CA ARG A 119 4.73 23.53 20.60
C ARG A 119 5.14 23.65 22.05
N ARG A 120 5.36 22.52 22.73
CA ARG A 120 5.79 22.49 24.12
C ARG A 120 7.14 23.17 24.30
N LEU A 121 8.10 22.90 23.42
CA LEU A 121 9.45 23.47 23.45
C LEU A 121 9.43 25.00 23.27
N LEU A 122 8.59 25.52 22.35
CA LEU A 122 8.47 26.94 22.07
C LEU A 122 7.75 27.73 23.20
N GLU A 123 7.12 27.08 24.15
CA GLU A 123 6.56 27.75 25.38
C GLU A 123 7.65 28.12 26.37
N GLU A 124 8.84 27.49 26.32
CA GLU A 124 9.93 27.74 27.26
C GLU A 124 10.76 28.96 26.84
N GLU A 125 11.18 29.77 27.84
CA GLU A 125 11.97 31.00 27.61
C GLU A 125 13.33 30.73 26.95
N GLU A 126 13.93 29.60 27.25
CA GLU A 126 15.20 29.14 26.64
C GLU A 126 15.15 29.10 25.10
N TYR A 127 13.96 28.89 24.52
CA TYR A 127 13.75 28.78 23.08
C TYR A 127 13.13 30.03 22.42
N ALA A 128 13.27 31.20 23.06
CA ALA A 128 12.75 32.45 22.52
C ALA A 128 13.25 32.78 21.11
N ASP A 129 14.56 32.59 20.86
CA ASP A 129 15.16 32.77 19.52
C ASP A 129 14.63 31.77 18.51
N THR A 130 14.39 30.53 18.92
CA THR A 130 13.80 29.49 18.06
C THR A 130 12.34 29.83 17.73
N ARG A 131 11.58 30.30 18.70
CA ARG A 131 10.20 30.80 18.51
C ARG A 131 10.18 31.91 17.46
N GLN A 132 11.13 32.85 17.52
CA GLN A 132 11.22 33.93 16.51
C GLN A 132 11.44 33.39 15.09
N LYS A 133 12.30 32.37 14.91
CA LYS A 133 12.51 31.72 13.61
C LYS A 133 11.22 31.08 13.07
N PHE A 134 10.40 30.45 13.90
CA PHE A 134 9.10 29.90 13.50
C PHE A 134 8.11 31.00 13.09
N ILE A 135 8.13 32.15 13.76
CA ILE A 135 7.31 33.30 13.38
C ILE A 135 7.74 33.83 12.00
N GLU A 136 9.02 33.92 11.74
CA GLU A 136 9.56 34.37 10.44
C GLU A 136 9.23 33.38 9.32
N ALA A 137 9.26 32.08 9.61
CA ALA A 137 8.95 31.00 8.64
C ALA A 137 7.45 30.67 8.50
N GLN A 138 6.55 31.34 9.25
CA GLN A 138 5.11 30.96 9.32
C GLN A 138 4.39 30.90 7.98
N ASN A 139 4.84 31.63 6.98
CA ASN A 139 4.28 31.65 5.62
C ASN A 139 5.00 30.72 4.65
N ASP A 140 6.05 30.00 5.11
CA ASP A 140 6.77 29.00 4.34
C ASP A 140 6.64 27.61 5.03
N PRO A 141 5.70 26.76 4.53
CA PRO A 141 5.49 25.45 5.11
C PRO A 141 6.73 24.54 5.05
N GLN A 142 7.57 24.68 4.02
CA GLN A 142 8.77 23.86 3.87
C GLN A 142 9.83 24.26 4.90
N GLU A 143 10.05 25.55 5.10
CA GLU A 143 11.00 26.04 6.07
C GLU A 143 10.52 25.75 7.52
N THR A 144 9.22 25.92 7.78
CA THR A 144 8.61 25.53 9.07
C THR A 144 8.82 24.05 9.38
N GLN A 145 8.64 23.17 8.38
CA GLN A 145 8.86 21.74 8.55
C GLN A 145 10.34 21.40 8.80
N LYS A 146 11.27 22.02 8.09
CA LYS A 146 12.71 21.83 8.32
C LYS A 146 13.12 22.24 9.73
N LEU A 147 12.64 23.41 10.17
CA LEU A 147 12.87 23.87 11.54
C LEU A 147 12.33 22.86 12.58
N ALA A 148 11.10 22.35 12.37
CA ALA A 148 10.51 21.36 13.27
C ALA A 148 11.37 20.07 13.30
N ILE A 149 11.77 19.55 12.14
CA ILE A 149 12.60 18.32 12.04
C ILE A 149 13.96 18.53 12.75
N SER A 150 14.57 19.73 12.62
CA SER A 150 15.86 20.01 13.27
C SER A 150 15.80 19.96 14.81
N LEU A 151 14.62 20.06 15.38
CA LEU A 151 14.39 19.98 16.84
C LEU A 151 14.08 18.56 17.33
N SER A 152 13.99 17.57 16.45
CA SER A 152 13.55 16.21 16.78
C SER A 152 14.36 15.61 17.94
N SER A 153 15.69 15.64 17.88
CA SER A 153 16.56 15.09 18.91
C SER A 153 16.41 15.82 20.25
N VAL A 154 16.29 17.15 20.22
CA VAL A 154 16.08 17.96 21.43
C VAL A 154 14.76 17.59 22.11
N ILE A 155 13.69 17.40 21.32
CA ILE A 155 12.37 17.02 21.82
C ILE A 155 12.40 15.60 22.41
N GLU A 156 13.03 14.66 21.71
CA GLU A 156 13.20 13.29 22.19
C GLU A 156 13.97 13.22 23.49
N ASP A 157 15.11 13.89 23.58
CA ASP A 157 15.98 13.91 24.76
C ASP A 157 15.31 14.61 25.95
N LYS A 158 14.66 15.76 25.72
CA LYS A 158 14.08 16.58 26.77
C LYS A 158 12.77 16.05 27.34
N TYR A 159 11.92 15.49 26.47
CA TYR A 159 10.56 15.09 26.85
C TYR A 159 10.34 13.58 26.84
N GLY A 160 11.28 12.77 26.35
CA GLY A 160 11.13 11.33 26.21
C GLY A 160 10.06 10.96 25.16
N ILE A 161 9.76 11.86 24.21
CA ILE A 161 8.76 11.65 23.17
C ILE A 161 9.46 11.01 21.97
N LYS A 162 9.03 9.82 21.56
CA LYS A 162 9.55 9.19 20.37
C LYS A 162 8.92 9.83 19.12
N ILE A 163 9.72 10.52 18.31
CA ILE A 163 9.28 11.23 17.11
C ILE A 163 9.43 10.35 15.85
N ARG A 164 10.39 9.43 15.85
CA ARG A 164 10.59 8.54 14.72
C ARG A 164 10.05 7.14 14.99
N LYS A 165 9.32 6.59 14.03
CA LYS A 165 8.85 5.19 14.04
C LYS A 165 10.02 4.26 13.75
N ASP A 166 10.08 3.11 14.44
CA ASP A 166 11.01 2.05 14.10
C ASP A 166 10.44 1.25 12.92
N LEU A 167 10.96 1.49 11.75
CA LEU A 167 10.70 0.69 10.56
C LEU A 167 11.93 -0.16 10.25
N SER A 168 11.72 -1.37 9.73
CA SER A 168 12.83 -2.19 9.27
C SER A 168 13.54 -1.53 8.08
N ALA A 169 14.84 -1.78 7.92
CA ALA A 169 15.61 -1.26 6.80
C ALA A 169 15.01 -1.65 5.44
N ASP A 170 14.44 -2.86 5.34
CA ASP A 170 13.80 -3.37 4.13
C ASP A 170 12.56 -2.55 3.77
N ILE A 171 11.72 -2.19 4.74
CA ILE A 171 10.54 -1.35 4.55
C ILE A 171 10.96 0.05 4.10
N VAL A 172 11.91 0.67 4.79
CA VAL A 172 12.43 2.00 4.43
C VAL A 172 13.01 1.97 3.02
N SER A 173 13.89 1.01 2.73
CA SER A 173 14.52 0.85 1.41
C SER A 173 13.49 0.67 0.30
N ALA A 174 12.47 -0.15 0.50
CA ALA A 174 11.44 -0.40 -0.49
C ALA A 174 10.61 0.87 -0.78
N TYR A 175 10.09 1.53 0.25
CA TYR A 175 9.24 2.70 0.06
C TYR A 175 9.99 3.95 -0.43
N THR A 176 11.29 4.06 -0.14
CA THR A 176 12.12 5.16 -0.66
C THR A 176 12.68 4.91 -2.05
N SER A 177 12.67 3.67 -2.56
CA SER A 177 13.18 3.31 -3.90
C SER A 177 12.07 3.07 -4.90
N VAL A 178 11.21 2.07 -4.67
CA VAL A 178 10.14 1.70 -5.60
C VAL A 178 8.79 2.32 -5.24
N GLY A 179 8.64 2.75 -4.01
CA GLY A 179 7.40 3.35 -3.50
C GLY A 179 6.37 2.31 -3.06
N GLY A 180 5.18 2.80 -2.72
CA GLY A 180 4.07 1.97 -2.28
C GLY A 180 3.04 2.71 -1.45
N VAL A 181 2.36 1.99 -0.54
CA VAL A 181 1.24 2.51 0.27
C VAL A 181 1.37 2.03 1.73
N PRO A 182 2.31 2.58 2.51
CA PRO A 182 2.66 2.07 3.85
C PRO A 182 1.51 2.11 4.86
N HIS A 183 0.51 2.97 4.68
CA HIS A 183 -0.63 3.06 5.61
C HIS A 183 -1.60 1.87 5.53
N LEU A 184 -1.46 0.98 4.54
CA LEU A 184 -2.24 -0.25 4.43
C LEU A 184 -1.56 -1.45 5.10
N ASP A 185 -0.29 -1.33 5.50
CA ASP A 185 0.47 -2.42 6.10
C ASP A 185 -0.18 -2.91 7.40
N GLY A 186 -0.26 -4.25 7.55
CA GLY A 186 -0.94 -4.89 8.69
C GLY A 186 -2.45 -4.73 8.73
N GLY A 187 -3.05 -4.08 7.71
CA GLY A 187 -4.49 -3.87 7.60
C GLY A 187 -5.16 -4.65 6.47
N TYR A 188 -4.38 -5.10 5.49
CA TYR A 188 -4.85 -5.83 4.31
C TYR A 188 -3.89 -6.98 3.99
N THR A 189 -4.43 -8.08 3.46
CA THR A 189 -3.61 -9.24 3.09
C THR A 189 -2.95 -9.03 1.73
N VAL A 190 -1.63 -8.98 1.71
CA VAL A 190 -0.82 -9.02 0.50
C VAL A 190 -0.58 -10.47 0.14
N PHE A 191 -0.95 -10.90 -1.06
CA PHE A 191 -0.92 -12.33 -1.43
C PHE A 191 -0.16 -12.63 -2.73
N GLY A 192 0.41 -11.62 -3.37
CA GLY A 192 1.19 -11.80 -4.58
C GLY A 192 1.85 -10.52 -5.06
N ARG A 193 2.66 -10.61 -6.12
CA ARG A 193 3.28 -9.44 -6.75
C ARG A 193 3.39 -9.57 -8.26
N ILE A 194 3.42 -8.42 -8.93
CA ILE A 194 3.76 -8.31 -10.34
C ILE A 194 5.28 -8.45 -10.49
N VAL A 195 5.70 -9.33 -11.39
CA VAL A 195 7.13 -9.58 -11.68
C VAL A 195 7.54 -9.13 -13.08
N GLU A 196 6.59 -8.94 -13.98
CA GLU A 196 6.80 -8.35 -15.32
C GLU A 196 5.63 -7.43 -15.66
N GLY A 197 5.89 -6.29 -16.30
CA GLY A 197 4.87 -5.34 -16.73
C GLY A 197 4.42 -4.35 -15.66
N LEU A 198 5.33 -3.92 -14.77
CA LEU A 198 5.04 -2.89 -13.75
C LEU A 198 4.57 -1.57 -14.39
N GLU A 199 5.07 -1.23 -15.56
CA GLU A 199 4.64 -0.03 -16.32
C GLU A 199 3.17 -0.08 -16.77
N VAL A 200 2.56 -1.27 -16.80
CA VAL A 200 1.12 -1.42 -17.08
C VAL A 200 0.29 -0.86 -15.92
N ILE A 201 0.77 -0.99 -14.68
CA ILE A 201 0.11 -0.43 -13.50
C ILE A 201 0.04 1.10 -13.64
N ASP A 202 1.16 1.74 -13.99
CA ASP A 202 1.23 3.20 -14.16
C ASP A 202 0.32 3.69 -15.30
N LYS A 203 0.28 2.94 -16.42
CA LYS A 203 -0.61 3.26 -17.54
C LYS A 203 -2.09 3.17 -17.15
N ILE A 204 -2.48 2.18 -16.36
CA ILE A 204 -3.85 2.05 -15.86
C ILE A 204 -4.15 3.12 -14.83
N ALA A 205 -3.21 3.41 -13.92
CA ALA A 205 -3.40 4.41 -12.87
C ALA A 205 -3.55 5.85 -13.42
N ALA A 206 -2.98 6.12 -14.58
CA ALA A 206 -3.04 7.42 -15.26
C ALA A 206 -4.29 7.65 -16.13
N VAL A 207 -5.23 6.69 -16.19
CA VAL A 207 -6.44 6.88 -17.00
C VAL A 207 -7.37 7.92 -16.37
N LYS A 208 -8.17 8.56 -17.21
CA LYS A 208 -9.21 9.49 -16.74
C LYS A 208 -10.29 8.71 -15.98
N THR A 209 -10.61 9.17 -14.78
CA THR A 209 -11.67 8.61 -13.92
C THR A 209 -12.84 9.56 -13.78
N GLY A 210 -13.99 9.02 -13.42
CA GLY A 210 -15.23 9.71 -13.11
C GLY A 210 -15.62 9.56 -11.62
N PRO A 211 -16.90 9.72 -11.30
CA PRO A 211 -17.40 9.56 -9.93
C PRO A 211 -17.04 8.18 -9.35
N GLY A 212 -16.61 8.14 -8.09
CA GLY A 212 -16.20 6.90 -7.40
C GLY A 212 -14.87 6.33 -7.89
N ASP A 213 -14.01 7.18 -8.50
CA ASP A 213 -12.71 6.79 -9.06
C ASP A 213 -12.81 5.71 -10.15
N LYS A 214 -13.99 5.54 -10.78
CA LYS A 214 -14.18 4.59 -11.87
C LYS A 214 -13.55 5.12 -13.15
N PRO A 215 -12.73 4.33 -13.90
CA PRO A 215 -12.28 4.69 -15.23
C PRO A 215 -13.44 5.07 -16.16
N VAL A 216 -13.27 6.13 -16.96
CA VAL A 216 -14.28 6.58 -17.93
C VAL A 216 -14.51 5.52 -19.02
N GLU A 217 -13.45 4.82 -19.41
CA GLU A 217 -13.50 3.67 -20.32
C GLU A 217 -13.19 2.41 -19.53
N ASP A 218 -14.01 1.38 -19.70
CA ASP A 218 -13.80 0.11 -19.01
C ASP A 218 -12.47 -0.53 -19.42
N ILE A 219 -11.72 -1.01 -18.44
CA ILE A 219 -10.44 -1.69 -18.64
C ILE A 219 -10.61 -3.15 -18.21
N PRO A 220 -10.98 -4.04 -19.15
CA PRO A 220 -11.19 -5.45 -18.84
C PRO A 220 -9.88 -6.20 -18.62
N MET A 221 -9.96 -7.30 -17.87
CA MET A 221 -8.85 -8.21 -17.63
C MET A 221 -9.21 -9.66 -17.92
N THR A 222 -8.19 -10.45 -18.21
CA THR A 222 -8.27 -11.92 -18.34
C THR A 222 -7.07 -12.55 -17.64
N PHE A 223 -7.25 -13.76 -17.13
CA PHE A 223 -6.19 -14.49 -16.43
C PHE A 223 -5.83 -15.80 -17.10
N LYS A 224 -4.54 -16.16 -17.00
CA LYS A 224 -4.04 -17.50 -17.38
C LYS A 224 -3.13 -18.00 -16.27
N VAL A 225 -3.52 -19.07 -15.61
CA VAL A 225 -2.71 -19.74 -14.60
C VAL A 225 -1.66 -20.63 -15.27
N LYS A 226 -0.41 -20.54 -14.82
CA LYS A 226 0.68 -21.42 -15.23
C LYS A 226 1.38 -21.98 -14.01
N LYS A 227 1.48 -23.31 -13.93
CA LYS A 227 2.32 -23.99 -12.94
C LYS A 227 3.78 -23.92 -13.40
N ILE A 228 4.63 -23.32 -12.60
CA ILE A 228 6.07 -23.16 -12.86
C ILE A 228 6.82 -23.73 -11.66
N ASN A 229 7.96 -24.38 -11.91
CA ASN A 229 8.82 -24.90 -10.84
C ASN A 229 9.30 -23.73 -9.94
N LYS A 230 9.30 -23.93 -8.62
CA LYS A 230 9.71 -22.93 -7.61
C LYS A 230 11.14 -22.41 -7.87
N ASP A 231 12.10 -23.31 -8.15
CA ASP A 231 13.50 -22.93 -8.44
C ASP A 231 13.59 -22.00 -9.67
N LYS A 232 12.74 -22.25 -10.68
CA LYS A 232 12.68 -21.39 -11.85
C LYS A 232 12.12 -20.01 -11.51
N ILE A 233 11.09 -19.93 -10.65
CA ILE A 233 10.53 -18.66 -10.19
C ILE A 233 11.60 -17.89 -9.38
N THR A 234 12.30 -18.57 -8.48
CA THR A 234 13.40 -17.96 -7.70
C THR A 234 14.49 -17.42 -8.61
N LYS A 235 14.90 -18.22 -9.60
CA LYS A 235 15.96 -17.82 -10.55
C LYS A 235 15.54 -16.64 -11.43
N ASP A 236 14.32 -16.68 -11.97
CA ASP A 236 13.87 -15.70 -12.96
C ASP A 236 13.37 -14.40 -12.31
N TYR A 237 12.83 -14.46 -11.09
CA TYR A 237 12.12 -13.34 -10.44
C TYR A 237 12.59 -13.01 -9.03
N GLY A 238 13.61 -13.72 -8.50
CA GLY A 238 14.21 -13.44 -7.20
C GLY A 238 13.26 -13.62 -6.01
N TYR A 239 12.19 -14.43 -6.15
CA TYR A 239 11.33 -14.78 -5.04
C TYR A 239 11.74 -16.14 -4.48
N THR A 240 12.12 -16.16 -3.21
CA THR A 240 12.44 -17.38 -2.47
C THR A 240 11.20 -17.84 -1.72
N TYR A 241 10.76 -19.05 -2.00
CA TYR A 241 9.63 -19.66 -1.30
C TYR A 241 10.06 -20.05 0.13
N PRO A 242 9.16 -19.88 1.12
CA PRO A 242 9.42 -20.42 2.47
C PRO A 242 9.60 -21.94 2.44
N GLU A 243 10.42 -22.46 3.36
CA GLU A 243 10.66 -23.90 3.55
C GLU A 243 9.43 -24.60 4.14
#